data_6be2326b987de828c48302a4f905bcfc
#
_entry.id   6be2326b987de828c48302a4f905bcfc
#
_cell.length_a   1.000
_cell.length_b   1.000
_cell.length_c   1.000
_cell.angle_alpha   90.00
_cell.angle_beta   90.00
_cell.angle_gamma   90.00
#
_symmetry.space_group_name_H-M   'P 1'
#
loop_
_entity.id
_entity.type
_entity.pdbx_description
1 polymer ?
#
loop_
_entity_poly.entity_id
_entity_poly.type
_entity_poly.pdbx_seq_one_letter_code
_entity_poly.pdbx_strand_id
1 'polypeptide(L)'
;KGYHVTEATVLTSSHHPVSLFSEIHSSAEKNFTSINDIAFSAMERASALFEKATFVMDRGYDDNKMFLKLDSMDQDYVIRLTAKRKLLYHNKWVFATELRSRRKGKVKLPLHYKGKSQDAYLSHVKVQITASRKDINLVLVYGITEHLMILATNKKLQSKDDVIKIAKLYFSRWRIEDYFRCKKQMFQFENFRVRKLQAINALNFYIILCMAFLAHLSMKPETNALKAP
;
A
#
# COMPACT_ATOMS: atom_id res chain seq x y z
N LYS A 1 -21.57 -13.93 3.64
CA LYS A 1 -21.55 -12.90 2.57
C LYS A 1 -21.42 -11.55 3.28
N GLY A 2 -20.39 -10.78 2.98
CA GLY A 2 -20.09 -9.49 3.60
C GLY A 2 -19.81 -8.42 2.57
N TYR A 3 -19.66 -7.20 3.04
CA TYR A 3 -19.18 -6.09 2.24
C TYR A 3 -17.65 -6.01 2.34
N HIS A 4 -17.03 -5.59 1.24
CA HIS A 4 -15.61 -5.26 1.17
C HIS A 4 -15.46 -3.76 0.96
N VAL A 5 -14.36 -3.20 1.42
CA VAL A 5 -14.01 -1.80 1.20
C VAL A 5 -12.73 -1.75 0.39
N THR A 6 -12.75 -1.08 -0.76
CA THR A 6 -11.55 -0.69 -1.49
C THR A 6 -11.29 0.79 -1.22
N GLU A 7 -10.10 1.10 -0.75
CA GLU A 7 -9.74 2.47 -0.38
C GLU A 7 -8.33 2.82 -0.85
N ALA A 8 -8.19 3.99 -1.46
CA ALA A 8 -6.92 4.60 -1.76
C ALA A 8 -6.73 5.85 -0.90
N THR A 9 -5.63 5.89 -0.15
CA THR A 9 -5.29 7.02 0.72
C THR A 9 -3.97 7.65 0.29
N VAL A 10 -3.86 8.96 0.46
CA VAL A 10 -2.60 9.71 0.38
C VAL A 10 -2.15 10.08 1.79
N LEU A 11 -0.84 10.05 2.04
CA LEU A 11 -0.27 10.56 3.28
C LEU A 11 0.06 12.04 3.12
N THR A 12 -0.46 12.87 4.01
CA THR A 12 -0.10 14.28 4.10
C THR A 12 1.34 14.46 4.60
N SER A 13 1.86 15.68 4.53
CA SER A 13 3.17 16.03 5.10
C SER A 13 3.27 15.74 6.61
N SER A 14 2.15 15.80 7.34
CA SER A 14 2.03 15.42 8.74
C SER A 14 1.78 13.92 8.96
N HIS A 15 1.92 13.10 7.91
CA HIS A 15 1.69 11.65 7.92
C HIS A 15 0.25 11.20 8.27
N HIS A 16 -0.74 12.08 8.16
CA HIS A 16 -2.14 11.71 8.28
C HIS A 16 -2.65 11.16 6.95
N PRO A 17 -3.29 9.96 6.93
CA PRO A 17 -3.89 9.42 5.73
C PRO A 17 -5.20 10.15 5.42
N VAL A 18 -5.35 10.57 4.17
CA VAL A 18 -6.57 11.17 3.61
C VAL A 18 -7.05 10.29 2.48
N SER A 19 -8.34 9.95 2.47
CA SER A 19 -8.92 9.12 1.42
C SER A 19 -9.10 9.91 0.13
N LEU A 20 -8.63 9.33 -0.97
CA LEU A 20 -8.84 9.84 -2.34
C LEU A 20 -9.95 9.06 -3.05
N PHE A 21 -10.14 7.81 -2.65
CA PHE A 21 -11.16 6.92 -3.18
C PHE A 21 -11.56 5.93 -2.09
N SER A 22 -12.84 5.70 -1.95
CA SER A 22 -13.36 4.65 -1.09
C SER A 22 -14.69 4.15 -1.65
N GLU A 23 -14.78 2.85 -1.83
CA GLU A 23 -15.97 2.19 -2.31
C GLU A 23 -16.24 0.92 -1.51
N ILE A 24 -17.47 0.82 -1.02
CA ILE A 24 -17.98 -0.40 -0.42
C ILE A 24 -18.69 -1.18 -1.50
N HIS A 25 -18.32 -2.44 -1.64
CA HIS A 25 -18.83 -3.32 -2.69
C HIS A 25 -19.11 -4.72 -2.15
N SER A 26 -19.86 -5.50 -2.91
CA SER A 26 -20.16 -6.90 -2.60
C SER A 26 -20.11 -7.73 -3.88
N SER A 27 -19.52 -8.91 -3.81
CA SER A 27 -19.53 -9.87 -4.90
C SER A 27 -20.94 -10.44 -5.22
N ALA A 28 -21.95 -10.08 -4.40
CA ALA A 28 -23.35 -10.44 -4.65
C ALA A 28 -24.09 -9.43 -5.54
N GLU A 29 -23.46 -8.33 -5.93
CA GLU A 29 -24.08 -7.32 -6.80
C GLU A 29 -24.06 -7.73 -8.26
N LYS A 30 -25.14 -7.36 -8.97
CA LYS A 30 -25.29 -7.71 -10.39
C LYS A 30 -24.18 -7.14 -11.28
N ASN A 31 -23.67 -5.94 -10.92
CA ASN A 31 -22.65 -5.23 -11.70
C ASN A 31 -21.22 -5.41 -11.13
N PHE A 32 -21.04 -6.30 -10.16
CA PHE A 32 -19.70 -6.60 -9.65
C PHE A 32 -18.90 -7.37 -10.69
N THR A 33 -17.77 -6.84 -11.09
CA THR A 33 -16.84 -7.46 -12.03
C THR A 33 -15.70 -8.16 -11.30
N SER A 34 -14.82 -7.40 -10.67
CA SER A 34 -13.74 -7.93 -9.85
C SER A 34 -13.20 -6.89 -8.86
N ILE A 35 -12.53 -7.36 -7.82
CA ILE A 35 -11.82 -6.48 -6.87
C ILE A 35 -10.72 -5.69 -7.60
N ASN A 36 -10.08 -6.29 -8.60
CA ASN A 36 -9.05 -5.61 -9.38
C ASN A 36 -9.61 -4.43 -10.18
N ASP A 37 -10.81 -4.53 -10.75
CA ASP A 37 -11.43 -3.43 -11.52
C ASP A 37 -11.73 -2.23 -10.62
N ILE A 38 -12.19 -2.48 -9.38
CA ILE A 38 -12.42 -1.42 -8.40
C ILE A 38 -11.08 -0.79 -7.98
N ALA A 39 -10.05 -1.61 -7.76
CA ALA A 39 -8.71 -1.12 -7.45
C ALA A 39 -8.12 -0.30 -8.61
N PHE A 40 -8.36 -0.70 -9.88
CA PHE A 40 -7.94 0.07 -11.05
C PHE A 40 -8.65 1.42 -11.12
N SER A 41 -9.96 1.47 -10.86
CA SER A 41 -10.71 2.73 -10.76
C SER A 41 -10.17 3.64 -9.66
N ALA A 42 -9.80 3.06 -8.51
CA ALA A 42 -9.18 3.82 -7.42
C ALA A 42 -7.82 4.42 -7.84
N MET A 43 -7.00 3.65 -8.55
CA MET A 43 -5.70 4.12 -9.06
C MET A 43 -5.86 5.21 -10.12
N GLU A 44 -6.79 5.05 -11.05
CA GLU A 44 -7.07 6.05 -12.08
C GLU A 44 -7.52 7.39 -11.47
N ARG A 45 -8.42 7.35 -10.50
CA ARG A 45 -8.86 8.56 -9.79
C ARG A 45 -7.74 9.20 -8.99
N ALA A 46 -6.92 8.42 -8.30
CA ALA A 46 -5.75 8.94 -7.59
C ALA A 46 -4.73 9.57 -8.56
N SER A 47 -4.46 8.91 -9.69
CA SER A 47 -3.52 9.44 -10.70
C SER A 47 -4.03 10.70 -11.41
N ALA A 48 -5.34 10.90 -11.50
CA ALA A 48 -5.92 12.13 -12.04
C ALA A 48 -5.62 13.37 -11.15
N LEU A 49 -5.31 13.16 -9.87
CA LEU A 49 -4.98 14.23 -8.93
C LEU A 49 -3.49 14.53 -8.86
N PHE A 50 -2.64 13.62 -9.33
CA PHE A 50 -1.18 13.73 -9.23
C PHE A 50 -0.54 13.29 -10.54
N GLU A 51 0.34 14.11 -11.08
CA GLU A 51 1.08 13.79 -12.32
C GLU A 51 1.85 12.46 -12.19
N LYS A 52 2.55 12.29 -11.07
CA LYS A 52 3.28 11.06 -10.77
C LYS A 52 3.07 10.66 -9.32
N ALA A 53 2.51 9.47 -9.10
CA ALA A 53 2.31 8.90 -7.78
C ALA A 53 3.15 7.64 -7.57
N THR A 54 3.39 7.27 -6.32
CA THR A 54 3.93 5.95 -5.96
C THR A 54 2.88 5.16 -5.21
N PHE A 55 2.34 4.12 -5.83
CA PHE A 55 1.36 3.23 -5.22
C PHE A 55 2.03 2.21 -4.31
N VAL A 56 1.64 2.17 -3.04
CA VAL A 56 2.19 1.25 -2.04
C VAL A 56 1.13 0.23 -1.68
N MET A 57 1.39 -1.03 -1.99
CA MET A 57 0.39 -2.10 -1.91
C MET A 57 0.91 -3.31 -1.14
N ASP A 58 0.02 -4.01 -0.49
CA ASP A 58 0.37 -5.26 0.18
C ASP A 58 0.44 -6.45 -0.79
N ARG A 59 0.70 -7.64 -0.25
CA ARG A 59 0.84 -8.87 -1.05
C ARG A 59 -0.46 -9.33 -1.73
N GLY A 60 -1.62 -8.81 -1.35
CA GLY A 60 -2.89 -9.10 -2.00
C GLY A 60 -2.95 -8.54 -3.42
N TYR A 61 -2.15 -7.53 -3.71
CA TYR A 61 -2.03 -6.90 -5.03
C TYR A 61 -0.87 -7.44 -5.86
N ASP A 62 -0.23 -8.54 -5.44
CA ASP A 62 0.82 -9.21 -6.20
C ASP A 62 0.22 -10.01 -7.37
N ASP A 63 -0.30 -9.31 -8.36
CA ASP A 63 -0.95 -9.82 -9.55
C ASP A 63 -0.32 -9.21 -10.81
N ASN A 64 -0.20 -10.01 -11.88
CA ASN A 64 0.35 -9.54 -13.16
C ASN A 64 -0.47 -8.40 -13.78
N LYS A 65 -1.80 -8.45 -13.64
CA LYS A 65 -2.68 -7.38 -14.14
C LYS A 65 -2.41 -6.05 -13.43
N MET A 66 -2.08 -6.10 -12.12
CA MET A 66 -1.74 -4.92 -11.33
C MET A 66 -0.46 -4.26 -11.83
N PHE A 67 0.60 -5.05 -12.06
CA PHE A 67 1.86 -4.52 -12.61
C PHE A 67 1.66 -3.92 -14.01
N LEU A 68 0.93 -4.62 -14.90
CA LEU A 68 0.63 -4.11 -16.24
C LEU A 68 -0.18 -2.82 -16.21
N LYS A 69 -1.16 -2.72 -15.31
CA LYS A 69 -2.00 -1.52 -15.15
C LYS A 69 -1.16 -0.33 -14.70
N LEU A 70 -0.34 -0.49 -13.66
CA LEU A 70 0.53 0.57 -13.17
C LEU A 70 1.56 1.02 -14.21
N ASP A 71 2.13 0.07 -14.96
CA ASP A 71 3.05 0.36 -16.06
C ASP A 71 2.34 1.11 -17.18
N SER A 72 1.10 0.74 -17.55
CA SER A 72 0.33 1.45 -18.61
C SER A 72 -0.06 2.87 -18.22
N MET A 73 -0.18 3.14 -16.93
CA MET A 73 -0.48 4.47 -16.38
C MET A 73 0.78 5.29 -16.09
N ASP A 74 1.98 4.77 -16.40
CA ASP A 74 3.27 5.36 -16.06
C ASP A 74 3.42 5.77 -14.61
N GLN A 75 2.89 4.97 -13.69
CA GLN A 75 2.96 5.24 -12.24
C GLN A 75 4.05 4.41 -11.57
N ASP A 76 4.60 4.95 -10.49
CA ASP A 76 5.55 4.23 -9.66
C ASP A 76 4.82 3.29 -8.68
N TYR A 77 5.51 2.24 -8.23
CA TYR A 77 4.92 1.34 -7.25
C TYR A 77 5.94 0.74 -6.28
N VAL A 78 5.41 0.32 -5.13
CA VAL A 78 6.07 -0.57 -4.17
C VAL A 78 5.04 -1.62 -3.75
N ILE A 79 5.18 -2.84 -4.26
CA ILE A 79 4.26 -3.95 -4.01
C ILE A 79 4.99 -5.06 -3.25
N ARG A 80 4.42 -5.51 -2.14
CA ARG A 80 4.95 -6.69 -1.44
C ARG A 80 4.60 -7.95 -2.23
N LEU A 81 5.61 -8.75 -2.56
CA LEU A 81 5.42 -9.99 -3.30
C LEU A 81 5.01 -11.15 -2.38
N THR A 82 4.28 -12.09 -2.95
CA THR A 82 4.02 -13.40 -2.36
C THR A 82 5.28 -14.29 -2.42
N ALA A 83 5.38 -15.24 -1.51
CA ALA A 83 6.51 -16.18 -1.44
C ALA A 83 6.67 -17.01 -2.73
N LYS A 84 5.54 -17.31 -3.38
CA LYS A 84 5.48 -18.16 -4.58
C LYS A 84 5.58 -17.36 -5.90
N ARG A 85 5.84 -16.05 -5.86
CA ARG A 85 6.03 -15.25 -7.08
C ARG A 85 7.23 -15.77 -7.86
N LYS A 86 7.00 -16.13 -9.12
CA LYS A 86 8.06 -16.48 -10.07
C LYS A 86 8.62 -15.21 -10.71
N LEU A 87 9.92 -15.16 -10.85
CA LEU A 87 10.68 -14.04 -11.41
C LEU A 87 11.78 -14.60 -12.32
N LEU A 88 12.17 -13.83 -13.32
CA LEU A 88 13.32 -14.16 -14.15
C LEU A 88 14.58 -13.48 -13.57
N TYR A 89 15.55 -14.26 -13.13
CA TYR A 89 16.81 -13.80 -12.59
C TYR A 89 17.97 -14.50 -13.30
N HIS A 90 18.84 -13.74 -13.97
CA HIS A 90 19.92 -14.29 -14.80
C HIS A 90 19.41 -15.36 -15.80
N ASN A 91 18.35 -15.04 -16.53
CA ASN A 91 17.69 -15.93 -17.49
C ASN A 91 17.17 -17.26 -16.94
N LYS A 92 17.01 -17.37 -15.61
CA LYS A 92 16.43 -18.53 -14.95
C LYS A 92 15.18 -18.16 -14.16
N TRP A 93 14.15 -18.97 -14.27
CA TRP A 93 12.97 -18.84 -13.44
C TRP A 93 13.28 -19.26 -12.01
N VAL A 94 13.05 -18.37 -11.07
CA VAL A 94 13.24 -18.59 -9.63
C VAL A 94 12.02 -18.12 -8.87
N PHE A 95 11.77 -18.72 -7.70
CA PHE A 95 10.82 -18.14 -6.76
C PHE A 95 11.47 -16.95 -6.03
N ALA A 96 10.65 -15.95 -5.72
CA ALA A 96 11.13 -14.75 -5.03
C ALA A 96 11.87 -15.09 -3.72
N THR A 97 11.43 -16.12 -3.00
CA THR A 97 12.06 -16.59 -1.76
C THR A 97 13.43 -17.21 -1.96
N GLU A 98 13.74 -17.79 -3.11
CA GLU A 98 15.05 -18.38 -3.40
C GLU A 98 16.17 -17.33 -3.46
N LEU A 99 15.80 -16.07 -3.69
CA LEU A 99 16.76 -14.96 -3.67
C LEU A 99 17.33 -14.68 -2.28
N ARG A 100 16.68 -15.19 -1.21
CA ARG A 100 17.16 -15.07 0.17
C ARG A 100 18.57 -15.63 0.36
N SER A 101 18.83 -16.79 -0.18
CA SER A 101 20.13 -17.46 -0.07
C SER A 101 21.24 -16.81 -0.89
N ARG A 102 20.85 -16.06 -1.93
CA ARG A 102 21.78 -15.42 -2.88
C ARG A 102 22.17 -14.00 -2.47
N ARG A 103 21.47 -13.41 -1.52
CA ARG A 103 21.66 -12.02 -1.05
C ARG A 103 21.64 -11.96 0.48
N LYS A 104 22.52 -11.15 1.05
CA LYS A 104 22.54 -10.85 2.48
C LYS A 104 22.17 -9.38 2.67
N GLY A 105 21.37 -9.08 3.68
CA GLY A 105 21.05 -7.70 4.05
C GLY A 105 22.31 -6.99 4.55
N LYS A 106 22.78 -5.99 3.80
CA LYS A 106 23.99 -5.20 4.14
C LYS A 106 23.67 -3.78 4.58
N VAL A 107 22.45 -3.30 4.30
CA VAL A 107 22.02 -1.95 4.65
C VAL A 107 21.14 -2.04 5.88
N LYS A 108 21.61 -1.51 7.00
CA LYS A 108 20.86 -1.47 8.26
C LYS A 108 19.84 -0.35 8.22
N LEU A 109 18.61 -0.64 8.64
CA LEU A 109 17.52 0.32 8.81
C LEU A 109 16.87 0.12 10.17
N PRO A 110 17.17 0.99 11.16
CA PRO A 110 16.40 1.04 12.40
C PRO A 110 14.98 1.50 12.12
N LEU A 111 14.00 0.78 12.64
CA LEU A 111 12.59 1.18 12.50
C LEU A 111 11.74 0.73 13.68
N HIS A 112 10.65 1.44 13.87
CA HIS A 112 9.60 1.06 14.80
C HIS A 112 8.49 0.35 14.02
N TYR A 113 8.28 -0.92 14.32
CA TYR A 113 7.28 -1.74 13.62
C TYR A 113 6.47 -2.57 14.62
N LYS A 114 5.15 -2.48 14.55
CA LYS A 114 4.21 -3.16 15.46
C LYS A 114 4.52 -2.92 16.94
N GLY A 115 4.83 -1.68 17.32
CA GLY A 115 5.10 -1.29 18.71
C GLY A 115 6.50 -1.70 19.22
N LYS A 116 7.36 -2.24 18.36
CA LYS A 116 8.72 -2.65 18.73
C LYS A 116 9.77 -1.92 17.91
N SER A 117 10.81 -1.43 18.57
CA SER A 117 12.00 -0.91 17.90
C SER A 117 12.90 -2.09 17.52
N GLN A 118 13.22 -2.22 16.24
CA GLN A 118 14.04 -3.32 15.72
C GLN A 118 14.79 -2.89 14.47
N ASP A 119 15.85 -3.63 14.16
CA ASP A 119 16.68 -3.38 12.99
C ASP A 119 16.22 -4.26 11.82
N ALA A 120 15.92 -3.62 10.69
CA ALA A 120 15.81 -4.30 9.41
C ALA A 120 17.17 -4.31 8.72
N TYR A 121 17.44 -5.36 7.97
CA TYR A 121 18.60 -5.46 7.09
C TYR A 121 18.13 -5.57 5.66
N LEU A 122 18.62 -4.70 4.79
CA LEU A 122 18.15 -4.57 3.43
C LEU A 122 19.21 -5.01 2.42
N SER A 123 18.75 -5.58 1.33
CA SER A 123 19.52 -5.73 0.11
C SER A 123 18.62 -5.51 -1.09
N HIS A 124 19.18 -5.31 -2.28
CA HIS A 124 18.40 -5.19 -3.50
C HIS A 124 18.95 -6.10 -4.60
N VAL A 125 18.07 -6.41 -5.55
CA VAL A 125 18.41 -7.21 -6.73
C VAL A 125 17.52 -6.81 -7.89
N LYS A 126 18.10 -6.74 -9.10
CA LYS A 126 17.36 -6.50 -10.33
C LYS A 126 16.87 -7.82 -10.90
N VAL A 127 15.60 -7.89 -11.28
CA VAL A 127 14.94 -9.05 -11.86
C VAL A 127 13.97 -8.61 -12.94
N GLN A 128 13.41 -9.58 -13.68
CA GLN A 128 12.30 -9.29 -14.60
C GLN A 128 11.02 -9.94 -14.07
N ILE A 129 9.94 -9.19 -14.17
CA ILE A 129 8.62 -9.70 -13.79
C ILE A 129 8.00 -10.52 -14.92
N THR A 130 7.25 -11.54 -14.57
CA THR A 130 6.65 -12.49 -15.53
C THR A 130 5.67 -11.82 -16.49
N ALA A 131 4.94 -10.80 -16.04
CA ALA A 131 3.86 -10.17 -16.80
C ALA A 131 4.34 -9.50 -18.10
N SER A 132 5.44 -8.74 -18.04
CA SER A 132 5.92 -7.91 -19.14
C SER A 132 7.37 -8.18 -19.51
N ARG A 133 8.06 -9.06 -18.79
CA ARG A 133 9.53 -9.22 -18.82
C ARG A 133 10.29 -7.91 -18.60
N LYS A 134 9.61 -6.91 -18.02
CA LYS A 134 10.21 -5.62 -17.70
C LYS A 134 11.14 -5.77 -16.50
N ASP A 135 12.25 -5.08 -16.57
CA ASP A 135 13.19 -4.98 -15.46
C ASP A 135 12.59 -4.21 -14.30
N ILE A 136 12.61 -4.81 -13.13
CA ILE A 136 12.21 -4.20 -11.86
C ILE A 136 13.27 -4.41 -10.79
N ASN A 137 13.22 -3.66 -9.73
CA ASN A 137 14.06 -3.84 -8.57
C ASN A 137 13.27 -4.51 -7.43
N LEU A 138 13.92 -5.45 -6.77
CA LEU A 138 13.43 -6.00 -5.51
C LEU A 138 14.23 -5.45 -4.35
N VAL A 139 13.56 -5.03 -3.29
CA VAL A 139 14.16 -4.78 -1.98
C VAL A 139 13.81 -5.94 -1.06
N LEU A 140 14.83 -6.65 -0.61
CA LEU A 140 14.74 -7.78 0.31
C LEU A 140 14.92 -7.26 1.73
N VAL A 141 13.93 -7.48 2.59
CA VAL A 141 13.90 -6.99 3.97
C VAL A 141 13.98 -8.16 4.93
N TYR A 142 15.04 -8.19 5.72
CA TYR A 142 15.34 -9.22 6.72
C TYR A 142 15.17 -8.66 8.13
N GLY A 143 14.88 -9.54 9.10
CA GLY A 143 14.91 -9.21 10.53
C GLY A 143 13.62 -8.61 11.10
N ILE A 144 12.61 -8.36 10.27
CA ILE A 144 11.34 -7.75 10.71
C ILE A 144 10.23 -8.78 10.95
N THR A 145 10.20 -9.80 10.10
CA THR A 145 9.24 -10.90 10.20
C THR A 145 10.00 -12.22 10.14
N GLU A 146 9.37 -13.29 10.60
CA GLU A 146 9.91 -14.65 10.51
C GLU A 146 10.32 -15.00 9.07
N HIS A 147 9.51 -14.56 8.10
CA HIS A 147 9.77 -14.77 6.69
C HIS A 147 10.33 -13.52 6.02
N LEU A 148 11.15 -13.73 4.98
CA LEU A 148 11.65 -12.66 4.14
C LEU A 148 10.50 -11.84 3.57
N MET A 149 10.58 -10.51 3.75
CA MET A 149 9.67 -9.59 3.07
C MET A 149 10.34 -9.12 1.77
N ILE A 150 9.64 -9.22 0.65
CA ILE A 150 10.15 -8.88 -0.68
C ILE A 150 9.28 -7.78 -1.25
N LEU A 151 9.87 -6.66 -1.58
CA LEU A 151 9.21 -5.48 -2.13
C LEU A 151 9.64 -5.28 -3.57
N ALA A 152 8.69 -5.28 -4.50
CA ALA A 152 8.94 -5.00 -5.92
C ALA A 152 8.69 -3.53 -6.22
N THR A 153 9.57 -2.91 -7.01
CA THR A 153 9.41 -1.52 -7.45
C THR A 153 9.99 -1.31 -8.86
N ASN A 154 9.35 -0.43 -9.64
CA ASN A 154 9.89 0.04 -10.92
C ASN A 154 10.86 1.23 -10.75
N LYS A 155 11.00 1.78 -9.54
CA LYS A 155 11.93 2.88 -9.27
C LYS A 155 13.39 2.42 -9.42
N LYS A 156 14.22 3.28 -9.97
CA LYS A 156 15.66 3.03 -10.06
C LYS A 156 16.29 3.09 -8.67
N LEU A 157 17.13 2.12 -8.36
CA LEU A 157 17.90 2.04 -7.10
C LEU A 157 19.39 2.17 -7.43
N GLN A 158 19.96 3.32 -7.18
CA GLN A 158 21.37 3.63 -7.48
C GLN A 158 22.23 3.71 -6.21
N SER A 159 21.60 3.94 -5.06
CA SER A 159 22.27 4.15 -3.78
C SER A 159 21.66 3.31 -2.65
N LYS A 160 22.37 3.23 -1.53
CA LYS A 160 21.81 2.65 -0.27
C LYS A 160 20.59 3.44 0.20
N ASP A 161 20.60 4.74 0.02
CA ASP A 161 19.49 5.62 0.44
C ASP A 161 18.22 5.35 -0.36
N ASP A 162 18.33 5.00 -1.64
CA ASP A 162 17.16 4.63 -2.44
C ASP A 162 16.53 3.33 -1.91
N VAL A 163 17.35 2.35 -1.55
CA VAL A 163 16.86 1.10 -0.93
C VAL A 163 16.15 1.38 0.38
N ILE A 164 16.71 2.26 1.22
CA ILE A 164 16.11 2.69 2.49
C ILE A 164 14.79 3.42 2.24
N LYS A 165 14.74 4.32 1.25
CA LYS A 165 13.51 5.05 0.88
C LYS A 165 12.38 4.12 0.50
N ILE A 166 12.65 3.10 -0.33
CA ILE A 166 11.63 2.10 -0.72
C ILE A 166 11.11 1.34 0.51
N ALA A 167 12.00 0.89 1.38
CA ALA A 167 11.60 0.19 2.59
C ALA A 167 10.75 1.10 3.51
N LYS A 168 11.19 2.34 3.78
CA LYS A 168 10.44 3.31 4.58
C LYS A 168 9.07 3.59 3.97
N LEU A 169 9.01 3.76 2.64
CA LEU A 169 7.77 4.01 1.93
C LEU A 169 6.80 2.82 2.10
N TYR A 170 7.28 1.58 2.01
CA TYR A 170 6.45 0.42 2.27
C TYR A 170 5.96 0.37 3.73
N PHE A 171 6.82 0.65 4.70
CA PHE A 171 6.43 0.65 6.10
C PHE A 171 5.43 1.77 6.44
N SER A 172 5.43 2.90 5.71
CA SER A 172 4.42 3.94 5.89
C SER A 172 3.00 3.48 5.53
N ARG A 173 2.85 2.41 4.72
CA ARG A 173 1.57 1.77 4.41
C ARG A 173 0.76 1.42 5.67
N TRP A 174 1.46 1.14 6.79
CA TRP A 174 0.79 0.82 8.05
C TRP A 174 -0.20 1.91 8.50
N ARG A 175 -0.01 3.15 8.07
CA ARG A 175 -0.93 4.26 8.37
C ARG A 175 -2.36 4.03 7.88
N ILE A 176 -2.56 3.24 6.83
CA ILE A 176 -3.91 2.88 6.37
C ILE A 176 -4.61 1.96 7.40
N GLU A 177 -3.88 1.15 8.14
CA GLU A 177 -4.45 0.30 9.19
C GLU A 177 -4.92 1.13 10.39
N ASP A 178 -4.16 2.18 10.75
CA ASP A 178 -4.57 3.17 11.75
C ASP A 178 -5.80 3.95 11.26
N TYR A 179 -5.84 4.32 9.99
CA TYR A 179 -7.00 4.97 9.38
C TYR A 179 -8.27 4.11 9.48
N PHE A 180 -8.20 2.82 9.12
CA PHE A 180 -9.33 1.91 9.27
C PHE A 180 -9.71 1.69 10.73
N ARG A 181 -8.74 1.63 11.63
CA ARG A 181 -9.01 1.54 13.07
C ARG A 181 -9.77 2.77 13.55
N CYS A 182 -9.39 3.97 13.13
CA CYS A 182 -10.09 5.21 13.44
C CYS A 182 -11.54 5.18 12.92
N LYS A 183 -11.76 4.78 11.65
CA LYS A 183 -13.11 4.61 11.07
C LYS A 183 -13.98 3.68 11.92
N LYS A 184 -13.43 2.55 12.35
CA LYS A 184 -14.16 1.54 13.14
C LYS A 184 -14.45 2.00 14.57
N GLN A 185 -13.46 2.59 15.24
CA GLN A 185 -13.57 2.94 16.66
C GLN A 185 -14.31 4.25 16.90
N MET A 186 -13.95 5.32 16.16
CA MET A 186 -14.57 6.63 16.37
C MET A 186 -15.94 6.77 15.70
N PHE A 187 -16.12 6.20 14.53
CA PHE A 187 -17.36 6.33 13.75
C PHE A 187 -18.20 5.07 13.76
N GLN A 188 -17.79 4.03 14.48
CA GLN A 188 -18.50 2.73 14.56
C GLN A 188 -18.92 2.20 13.19
N PHE A 189 -18.04 2.34 12.21
CA PHE A 189 -18.31 2.10 10.79
C PHE A 189 -18.88 0.72 10.49
N GLU A 190 -18.65 -0.29 11.32
CA GLU A 190 -19.19 -1.65 11.15
C GLU A 190 -20.59 -1.81 11.79
N ASN A 191 -21.07 -0.82 12.52
CA ASN A 191 -22.35 -0.87 13.27
C ASN A 191 -23.50 -0.13 12.59
N PHE A 192 -23.40 0.13 11.27
CA PHE A 192 -24.47 0.80 10.54
C PHE A 192 -25.74 -0.07 10.47
N ARG A 193 -26.91 0.60 10.59
CA ARG A 193 -28.23 -0.06 10.55
C ARG A 193 -28.90 -0.03 9.20
N VAL A 194 -28.31 0.66 8.22
CA VAL A 194 -28.81 0.75 6.84
C VAL A 194 -28.45 -0.52 6.06
N ARG A 195 -29.36 -0.95 5.17
CA ARG A 195 -29.19 -2.21 4.42
C ARG A 195 -28.86 -2.02 2.94
N LYS A 196 -29.24 -0.86 2.37
CA LYS A 196 -28.98 -0.57 0.95
C LYS A 196 -27.52 -0.18 0.78
N LEU A 197 -26.81 -0.79 -0.16
CA LEU A 197 -25.39 -0.49 -0.41
C LEU A 197 -25.15 0.98 -0.73
N GLN A 198 -26.05 1.61 -1.49
CA GLN A 198 -25.97 3.05 -1.77
C GLN A 198 -25.98 3.89 -0.48
N ALA A 199 -26.86 3.55 0.49
CA ALA A 199 -26.89 4.25 1.77
C ALA A 199 -25.63 3.99 2.62
N ILE A 200 -25.08 2.77 2.55
CA ILE A 200 -23.80 2.42 3.21
C ILE A 200 -22.65 3.23 2.61
N ASN A 201 -22.59 3.35 1.26
CA ASN A 201 -21.60 4.17 0.58
C ASN A 201 -21.76 5.67 0.90
N ALA A 202 -22.99 6.17 1.03
CA ALA A 202 -23.23 7.55 1.47
C ALA A 202 -22.70 7.80 2.89
N LEU A 203 -22.97 6.89 3.83
CA LEU A 203 -22.40 6.98 5.19
C LEU A 203 -20.87 6.93 5.17
N ASN A 204 -20.29 6.03 4.38
CA ASN A 204 -18.85 5.97 4.20
C ASN A 204 -18.27 7.29 3.70
N PHE A 205 -18.93 7.93 2.73
CA PHE A 205 -18.53 9.24 2.21
C PHE A 205 -18.51 10.32 3.31
N TYR A 206 -19.54 10.39 4.16
CA TYR A 206 -19.57 11.36 5.25
C TYR A 206 -18.46 11.10 6.28
N ILE A 207 -18.18 9.85 6.60
CA ILE A 207 -17.08 9.50 7.51
C ILE A 207 -15.73 9.94 6.91
N ILE A 208 -15.49 9.70 5.62
CA ILE A 208 -14.28 10.12 4.93
C ILE A 208 -14.14 11.64 4.97
N LEU A 209 -15.22 12.37 4.74
CA LEU A 209 -15.22 13.83 4.80
C LEU A 209 -14.87 14.34 6.20
N CYS A 210 -15.47 13.75 7.25
CA CYS A 210 -15.14 14.07 8.63
C CYS A 210 -13.66 13.79 8.94
N MET A 211 -13.13 12.63 8.50
CA MET A 211 -11.73 12.28 8.73
C MET A 211 -10.77 13.23 7.99
N ALA A 212 -11.10 13.62 6.75
CA ALA A 212 -10.32 14.61 5.99
C ALA A 212 -10.33 15.98 6.68
N PHE A 213 -11.48 16.41 7.22
CA PHE A 213 -11.61 17.64 7.98
C PHE A 213 -10.76 17.60 9.27
N LEU A 214 -10.81 16.51 10.02
CA LEU A 214 -9.98 16.32 11.22
C LEU A 214 -8.48 16.33 10.87
N ALA A 215 -8.08 15.69 9.78
CA ALA A 215 -6.72 15.73 9.28
C ALA A 215 -6.29 17.16 8.93
N HIS A 216 -7.15 17.93 8.26
CA HIS A 216 -6.91 19.32 7.93
C HIS A 216 -6.76 20.19 9.20
N LEU A 217 -7.65 20.03 10.17
CA LEU A 217 -7.53 20.74 11.45
C LEU A 217 -6.21 20.41 12.17
N SER A 218 -5.80 19.13 12.16
CA SER A 218 -4.56 18.72 12.82
C SER A 218 -3.29 19.32 12.21
N MET A 219 -3.36 19.86 11.00
CA MET A 219 -2.24 20.54 10.33
C MET A 219 -2.13 22.02 10.69
N LYS A 220 -3.18 22.63 11.30
CA LYS A 220 -3.15 24.04 11.69
C LYS A 220 -2.33 24.22 12.98
N PRO A 221 -1.43 25.21 13.05
CA PRO A 221 -0.61 25.45 14.24
C PRO A 221 -1.45 25.76 15.49
N GLU A 222 -2.59 26.42 15.30
CA GLU A 222 -3.50 26.86 16.36
C GLU A 222 -4.17 25.70 17.11
N THR A 223 -4.25 24.51 16.49
CA THR A 223 -4.87 23.33 17.10
C THR A 223 -3.89 22.48 17.92
N ASN A 224 -2.62 22.88 18.03
CA ASN A 224 -1.66 22.15 18.88
C ASN A 224 -2.05 22.17 20.37
N ALA A 225 -2.84 23.15 20.82
CA ALA A 225 -3.42 23.19 22.16
C ALA A 225 -4.45 22.06 22.41
N LEU A 226 -5.09 21.51 21.36
CA LEU A 226 -6.03 20.39 21.45
C LEU A 226 -5.34 19.01 21.44
N LYS A 227 -4.01 18.99 21.30
CA LYS A 227 -3.20 17.74 21.29
C LYS A 227 -2.59 17.43 22.65
N ALA A 228 -2.95 18.16 23.70
CA ALA A 228 -2.55 17.84 25.08
C ALA A 228 -3.24 16.54 25.54
N PRO A 229 -2.54 15.70 26.35
CA PRO A 229 -2.91 14.32 26.65
C PRO A 229 -4.25 14.18 27.34
#